data_866ece3212ec87c333b49dbd4bd5d0e4
#
_entry.id   866ece3212ec87c333b49dbd4bd5d0e4
#
_cell.length_a   1.000
_cell.length_b   1.000
_cell.length_c   1.000
_cell.angle_alpha   90.00
_cell.angle_beta   90.00
_cell.angle_gamma   90.00
#
_symmetry.space_group_name_H-M   'P 1'
#
loop_
_entity.id
_entity.type
_entity.pdbx_description
1 polymer ?
#
loop_
_entity_poly.entity_id
_entity_poly.type
_entity_poly.pdbx_seq_one_letter_code
_entity_poly.pdbx_strand_id
1 'polypeptide(L)'
;MKTSTLSVRVDDDDAAFLASLELSDARTPSEKLRALLRAERQRRAKADNRVEAGEMFADMLKPARRRVRSAETDHGMRSEFVAKLFDRLPEVMAAAFVGPPQSSKAQVKDLAKFESQILDEMFLWIQEILEMGLTRKSRCYDPAAVEQRLEPVVEIVTLIIMAQERREERS
;
A
#
# COMPACT_ATOMS: atom_id res chain seq x y z
N MET A 1 -26.53 22.79 11.43
CA MET A 1 -25.76 22.74 10.17
C MET A 1 -26.57 23.40 9.08
N LYS A 2 -26.02 24.40 8.37
CA LYS A 2 -26.72 25.01 7.20
C LYS A 2 -26.63 24.00 6.04
N THR A 3 -27.77 23.59 5.51
CA THR A 3 -27.89 22.76 4.31
C THR A 3 -28.07 23.67 3.10
N SER A 4 -27.26 23.51 2.07
CA SER A 4 -27.46 24.15 0.77
C SER A 4 -27.88 23.10 -0.26
N THR A 5 -28.77 23.50 -1.19
CA THR A 5 -29.14 22.61 -2.30
C THR A 5 -28.16 22.82 -3.46
N LEU A 6 -27.61 21.74 -3.97
CA LEU A 6 -26.77 21.74 -5.15
C LEU A 6 -27.45 20.91 -6.25
N SER A 7 -27.63 21.49 -7.44
CA SER A 7 -28.11 20.76 -8.62
C SER A 7 -26.94 20.48 -9.58
N VAL A 8 -26.75 19.23 -9.93
CA VAL A 8 -25.70 18.79 -10.85
C VAL A 8 -26.35 18.03 -12.01
N ARG A 9 -25.94 18.31 -13.24
CA ARG A 9 -26.25 17.47 -14.41
C ARG A 9 -25.16 16.42 -14.50
N VAL A 10 -25.55 15.16 -14.64
CA VAL A 10 -24.67 14.01 -14.86
C VAL A 10 -24.95 13.44 -16.25
N ASP A 11 -23.94 12.88 -16.88
CA ASP A 11 -24.13 12.15 -18.14
C ASP A 11 -24.71 10.74 -17.89
N ASP A 12 -25.00 10.03 -18.96
CA ASP A 12 -25.64 8.72 -18.89
C ASP A 12 -24.73 7.67 -18.24
N ASP A 13 -23.42 7.78 -18.43
CA ASP A 13 -22.43 6.84 -17.85
C ASP A 13 -22.33 7.03 -16.34
N ASP A 14 -22.26 8.27 -15.87
CA ASP A 14 -22.27 8.60 -14.45
C ASP A 14 -23.58 8.20 -13.78
N ALA A 15 -24.71 8.38 -14.48
CA ALA A 15 -26.02 7.98 -13.98
C ALA A 15 -26.11 6.46 -13.85
N ALA A 16 -25.64 5.71 -14.84
CA ALA A 16 -25.57 4.26 -14.82
C ALA A 16 -24.64 3.74 -13.72
N PHE A 17 -23.48 4.39 -13.54
CA PHE A 17 -22.54 4.07 -12.45
C PHE A 17 -23.19 4.28 -11.09
N LEU A 18 -23.82 5.43 -10.84
CA LEU A 18 -24.54 5.69 -9.60
C LEU A 18 -25.67 4.70 -9.34
N ALA A 19 -26.38 4.28 -10.39
CA ALA A 19 -27.42 3.27 -10.27
C ALA A 19 -26.85 1.90 -9.85
N SER A 20 -25.69 1.51 -10.39
CA SER A 20 -25.03 0.23 -10.10
C SER A 20 -24.39 0.13 -8.71
N LEU A 21 -24.16 1.26 -8.03
CA LEU A 21 -23.55 1.25 -6.70
C LEU A 21 -24.50 0.65 -5.65
N GLU A 22 -24.07 -0.40 -5.01
CA GLU A 22 -24.73 -0.98 -3.82
C GLU A 22 -24.13 -0.36 -2.54
N LEU A 23 -24.84 0.60 -1.96
CA LEU A 23 -24.46 1.24 -0.69
C LEU A 23 -25.55 0.94 0.34
N SER A 24 -25.16 0.39 1.48
CA SER A 24 -26.06 -0.11 2.52
C SER A 24 -27.08 0.93 3.00
N ASP A 25 -26.70 2.22 3.00
CA ASP A 25 -27.50 3.31 3.57
C ASP A 25 -27.95 4.36 2.54
N ALA A 26 -27.82 4.07 1.23
CA ALA A 26 -28.15 5.02 0.17
C ALA A 26 -28.94 4.33 -0.96
N ARG A 27 -30.24 4.62 -1.03
CA ARG A 27 -31.16 4.02 -2.03
C ARG A 27 -31.39 4.92 -3.23
N THR A 28 -31.38 6.23 -3.03
CA THR A 28 -31.62 7.19 -4.12
C THR A 28 -30.29 7.72 -4.70
N PRO A 29 -30.27 8.17 -5.97
CA PRO A 29 -29.06 8.76 -6.56
C PRO A 29 -28.48 9.90 -5.73
N SER A 30 -29.33 10.73 -5.16
CA SER A 30 -28.91 11.86 -4.28
C SER A 30 -28.27 11.37 -2.99
N GLU A 31 -28.74 10.27 -2.39
CA GLU A 31 -28.14 9.66 -1.22
C GLU A 31 -26.81 9.02 -1.56
N LYS A 32 -26.74 8.31 -2.67
CA LYS A 32 -25.49 7.70 -3.18
C LYS A 32 -24.42 8.77 -3.42
N LEU A 33 -24.78 9.87 -4.08
CA LEU A 33 -23.86 10.98 -4.31
C LEU A 33 -23.37 11.61 -2.98
N ARG A 34 -24.27 11.80 -2.01
CA ARG A 34 -23.89 12.30 -0.66
C ARG A 34 -22.97 11.31 0.05
N ALA A 35 -23.20 10.01 -0.09
CA ALA A 35 -22.35 8.98 0.49
C ALA A 35 -20.94 9.01 -0.13
N LEU A 36 -20.85 9.15 -1.46
CA LEU A 36 -19.58 9.31 -2.17
C LEU A 36 -18.83 10.57 -1.73
N LEU A 37 -19.53 11.72 -1.62
CA LEU A 37 -18.91 12.97 -1.14
C LEU A 37 -18.43 12.87 0.31
N ARG A 38 -19.16 12.15 1.18
CA ARG A 38 -18.73 11.90 2.56
C ARG A 38 -17.49 11.01 2.58
N ALA A 39 -17.50 9.93 1.79
CA ALA A 39 -16.37 9.02 1.69
C ALA A 39 -15.12 9.76 1.18
N GLU A 40 -15.25 10.59 0.13
CA GLU A 40 -14.14 11.38 -0.39
C GLU A 40 -13.61 12.41 0.62
N ARG A 41 -14.52 13.09 1.35
CA ARG A 41 -14.10 14.01 2.41
C ARG A 41 -13.38 13.30 3.55
N GLN A 42 -13.87 12.12 3.94
CA GLN A 42 -13.18 11.29 4.95
C GLN A 42 -11.83 10.81 4.45
N ARG A 43 -11.74 10.39 3.18
CA ARG A 43 -10.49 9.98 2.56
C ARG A 43 -9.46 11.12 2.58
N ARG A 44 -9.86 12.34 2.26
CA ARG A 44 -8.97 13.51 2.31
C ARG A 44 -8.57 13.88 3.73
N ALA A 45 -9.48 13.79 4.69
CA ALA A 45 -9.15 14.03 6.10
C ALA A 45 -8.17 12.98 6.65
N LYS A 46 -8.28 11.73 6.19
CA LYS A 46 -7.35 10.65 6.55
C LYS A 46 -5.97 10.76 5.88
N ALA A 47 -5.87 11.56 4.81
CA ALA A 47 -4.61 11.75 4.10
C ALA A 47 -3.50 12.41 4.95
N ASP A 48 -3.86 13.09 6.03
CA ASP A 48 -2.91 13.77 6.91
C ASP A 48 -2.41 12.87 8.06
N ASN A 49 -2.98 11.67 8.21
CA ASN A 49 -2.66 10.73 9.28
C ASN A 49 -2.24 9.37 8.71
N ARG A 50 -0.99 8.98 8.96
CA ARG A 50 -0.41 7.72 8.47
C ARG A 50 -1.19 6.48 8.92
N VAL A 51 -1.64 6.44 10.18
CA VAL A 51 -2.42 5.30 10.71
C VAL A 51 -3.74 5.16 9.98
N GLU A 52 -4.47 6.27 9.84
CA GLU A 52 -5.75 6.29 9.14
C GLU A 52 -5.62 6.00 7.64
N ALA A 53 -4.52 6.46 7.01
CA ALA A 53 -4.18 6.12 5.63
C ALA A 53 -3.89 4.62 5.49
N GLY A 54 -3.15 4.02 6.42
CA GLY A 54 -2.88 2.58 6.46
C GLY A 54 -4.15 1.75 6.57
N GLU A 55 -5.06 2.12 7.47
CA GLU A 55 -6.37 1.47 7.59
C GLU A 55 -7.18 1.58 6.29
N MET A 56 -7.18 2.75 5.66
CA MET A 56 -7.86 2.96 4.38
C MET A 56 -7.32 2.04 3.28
N PHE A 57 -6.00 1.92 3.14
CA PHE A 57 -5.39 1.03 2.14
C PHE A 57 -5.61 -0.44 2.49
N ALA A 58 -5.55 -0.82 3.76
CA ALA A 58 -5.90 -2.16 4.20
C ALA A 58 -7.35 -2.51 3.84
N ASP A 59 -8.29 -1.58 4.02
CA ASP A 59 -9.68 -1.76 3.64
C ASP A 59 -9.85 -1.92 2.13
N MET A 60 -9.14 -1.15 1.32
CA MET A 60 -9.14 -1.28 -0.15
C MET A 60 -8.62 -2.65 -0.62
N LEU A 61 -7.69 -3.24 0.11
CA LEU A 61 -7.11 -4.55 -0.22
C LEU A 61 -7.95 -5.73 0.31
N LYS A 62 -8.89 -5.52 1.23
CA LYS A 62 -9.74 -6.60 1.79
C LYS A 62 -10.42 -7.49 0.74
N PRO A 63 -11.01 -6.98 -0.36
CA PRO A 63 -11.62 -7.84 -1.37
C PRO A 63 -10.60 -8.75 -2.07
N ALA A 64 -9.42 -8.23 -2.40
CA ALA A 64 -8.34 -9.01 -3.01
C ALA A 64 -7.82 -10.08 -2.03
N ARG A 65 -7.57 -9.70 -0.78
CA ARG A 65 -7.14 -10.61 0.29
C ARG A 65 -8.15 -11.74 0.54
N ARG A 66 -9.46 -11.45 0.48
CA ARG A 66 -10.52 -12.47 0.61
C ARG A 66 -10.49 -13.46 -0.57
N ARG A 67 -10.36 -12.97 -1.81
CA ARG A 67 -10.28 -13.85 -3.00
C ARG A 67 -9.06 -14.78 -2.93
N VAL A 68 -7.90 -14.24 -2.52
CA VAL A 68 -6.69 -15.04 -2.35
C VAL A 68 -6.90 -16.10 -1.26
N ARG A 69 -7.42 -15.74 -0.10
CA ARG A 69 -7.69 -16.70 0.98
C ARG A 69 -8.68 -17.79 0.58
N SER A 70 -9.72 -17.45 -0.19
CA SER A 70 -10.65 -18.46 -0.71
C SER A 70 -9.91 -19.44 -1.62
N ALA A 71 -9.15 -18.95 -2.59
CA ALA A 71 -8.38 -19.82 -3.48
C ALA A 71 -7.34 -20.67 -2.73
N GLU A 72 -6.64 -20.10 -1.73
CA GLU A 72 -5.72 -20.85 -0.87
C GLU A 72 -6.42 -22.00 -0.14
N THR A 73 -7.64 -21.77 0.36
CA THR A 73 -8.44 -22.77 1.04
C THR A 73 -8.89 -23.87 0.07
N ASP A 74 -9.37 -23.47 -1.11
CA ASP A 74 -9.90 -24.40 -2.13
C ASP A 74 -8.80 -25.34 -2.65
N HIS A 75 -7.55 -24.88 -2.68
CA HIS A 75 -6.39 -25.66 -3.16
C HIS A 75 -5.53 -26.25 -2.03
N GLY A 76 -5.87 -26.03 -0.76
CA GLY A 76 -5.09 -26.51 0.39
C GLY A 76 -3.68 -25.90 0.45
N MET A 77 -3.48 -24.70 -0.12
CA MET A 77 -2.20 -24.00 -0.23
C MET A 77 -2.20 -22.73 0.60
N ARG A 78 -1.00 -22.26 0.97
CA ARG A 78 -0.84 -20.96 1.63
C ARG A 78 0.51 -20.36 1.26
N SER A 79 0.52 -19.07 0.97
CA SER A 79 1.74 -18.30 0.74
C SER A 79 1.99 -17.31 1.88
N GLU A 80 3.13 -17.47 2.58
CA GLU A 80 3.60 -16.52 3.58
C GLU A 80 4.01 -15.20 2.94
N PHE A 81 4.61 -15.25 1.74
CA PHE A 81 4.96 -14.05 0.97
C PHE A 81 3.71 -13.21 0.66
N VAL A 82 2.65 -13.85 0.14
CA VAL A 82 1.40 -13.13 -0.19
C VAL A 82 0.72 -12.60 1.06
N ALA A 83 0.75 -13.33 2.18
CA ALA A 83 0.24 -12.84 3.46
C ALA A 83 1.00 -11.57 3.92
N LYS A 84 2.33 -11.61 3.91
CA LYS A 84 3.19 -10.47 4.25
C LYS A 84 2.98 -9.28 3.29
N LEU A 85 2.80 -9.52 2.00
CA LEU A 85 2.45 -8.47 1.03
C LEU A 85 1.21 -7.69 1.46
N PHE A 86 0.12 -8.39 1.80
CA PHE A 86 -1.13 -7.74 2.24
C PHE A 86 -1.00 -7.03 3.60
N ASP A 87 -0.06 -7.41 4.43
CA ASP A 87 0.19 -6.77 5.71
C ASP A 87 1.10 -5.54 5.56
N ARG A 88 2.12 -5.58 4.67
CA ARG A 88 3.10 -4.50 4.49
C ARG A 88 2.71 -3.43 3.47
N LEU A 89 2.01 -3.82 2.40
CA LEU A 89 1.65 -2.88 1.34
C LEU A 89 0.84 -1.67 1.84
N PRO A 90 -0.16 -1.81 2.74
CA PRO A 90 -0.86 -0.67 3.32
C PRO A 90 0.05 0.32 4.03
N GLU A 91 1.09 -0.15 4.74
CA GLU A 91 2.01 0.68 5.50
C GLU A 91 2.90 1.51 4.57
N VAL A 92 3.47 0.87 3.55
CA VAL A 92 4.28 1.55 2.52
C VAL A 92 3.44 2.57 1.75
N MET A 93 2.21 2.19 1.35
CA MET A 93 1.30 3.09 0.66
C MET A 93 0.89 4.27 1.54
N ALA A 94 0.62 4.05 2.84
CA ALA A 94 0.29 5.10 3.78
C ALA A 94 1.44 6.09 3.97
N ALA A 95 2.67 5.60 4.10
CA ALA A 95 3.85 6.43 4.22
C ALA A 95 4.03 7.34 2.99
N ALA A 96 3.88 6.78 1.78
CA ALA A 96 3.98 7.54 0.53
C ALA A 96 2.80 8.51 0.34
N PHE A 97 1.59 8.13 0.74
CA PHE A 97 0.37 8.89 0.54
C PHE A 97 0.28 10.15 1.41
N VAL A 98 0.69 10.05 2.67
CA VAL A 98 0.73 11.19 3.59
C VAL A 98 1.73 12.24 3.12
N GLY A 99 2.82 11.82 2.50
CA GLY A 99 3.82 12.74 1.96
C GLY A 99 4.59 13.50 3.05
N PRO A 100 5.43 14.45 2.65
CA PRO A 100 6.10 15.34 3.57
C PRO A 100 5.09 16.34 4.19
N PRO A 101 5.38 16.89 5.39
CA PRO A 101 4.50 17.86 6.04
C PRO A 101 4.13 19.02 5.12
N GLN A 102 2.82 19.31 5.02
CA GLN A 102 2.30 20.43 4.23
C GLN A 102 2.55 21.75 4.96
N SER A 103 3.79 22.24 4.94
CA SER A 103 4.08 23.60 5.41
C SER A 103 4.43 24.49 4.22
N SER A 104 4.00 25.74 4.26
CA SER A 104 4.36 26.76 3.25
C SER A 104 5.88 27.03 3.20
N LYS A 105 6.65 26.38 4.06
CA LYS A 105 8.13 26.43 4.19
C LYS A 105 8.69 25.02 4.38
N ALA A 106 8.26 24.06 3.53
CA ALA A 106 8.88 22.74 3.52
C ALA A 106 10.39 22.89 3.33
N GLN A 107 11.15 22.51 4.36
CA GLN A 107 12.61 22.59 4.33
C GLN A 107 13.18 21.29 3.75
N VAL A 108 14.41 21.35 3.24
CA VAL A 108 15.14 20.15 2.78
C VAL A 108 15.14 19.04 3.85
N LYS A 109 15.15 19.44 5.14
CA LYS A 109 15.06 18.50 6.28
C LYS A 109 13.75 17.70 6.31
N ASP A 110 12.63 18.29 5.90
CA ASP A 110 11.34 17.61 5.89
C ASP A 110 11.27 16.58 4.77
N LEU A 111 11.86 16.90 3.61
CA LEU A 111 12.02 15.98 2.50
C LEU A 111 12.95 14.82 2.85
N ALA A 112 14.10 15.11 3.46
CA ALA A 112 15.04 14.08 3.88
C ALA A 112 14.42 13.14 4.95
N LYS A 113 13.63 13.68 5.88
CA LYS A 113 12.89 12.87 6.86
C LYS A 113 11.84 11.99 6.20
N PHE A 114 11.10 12.53 5.24
CA PHE A 114 10.11 11.77 4.48
C PHE A 114 10.78 10.64 3.68
N GLU A 115 11.87 10.94 2.97
CA GLU A 115 12.65 9.96 2.22
C GLU A 115 13.16 8.84 3.15
N SER A 116 13.74 9.19 4.31
CA SER A 116 14.20 8.22 5.30
C SER A 116 13.05 7.29 5.76
N GLN A 117 11.87 7.82 6.02
CA GLN A 117 10.73 7.01 6.43
C GLN A 117 10.28 6.01 5.36
N ILE A 118 10.29 6.41 4.09
CA ILE A 118 9.98 5.49 2.97
C ILE A 118 11.07 4.42 2.85
N LEU A 119 12.34 4.82 2.95
CA LEU A 119 13.46 3.89 2.89
C LEU A 119 13.40 2.86 4.03
N ASP A 120 13.10 3.27 5.25
CA ASP A 120 12.97 2.37 6.41
C ASP A 120 11.90 1.29 6.15
N GLU A 121 10.72 1.66 5.65
CA GLU A 121 9.66 0.71 5.32
C GLU A 121 10.06 -0.24 4.18
N MET A 122 10.70 0.29 3.13
CA MET A 122 11.12 -0.51 1.99
C MET A 122 12.24 -1.50 2.36
N PHE A 123 13.23 -1.04 3.13
CA PHE A 123 14.32 -1.90 3.56
C PHE A 123 13.87 -2.97 4.56
N LEU A 124 12.94 -2.65 5.46
CA LEU A 124 12.32 -3.63 6.34
C LEU A 124 11.62 -4.74 5.52
N TRP A 125 10.90 -4.37 4.48
CA TRP A 125 10.24 -5.34 3.61
C TRP A 125 11.23 -6.18 2.81
N ILE A 126 12.29 -5.56 2.26
CA ILE A 126 13.38 -6.28 1.59
C ILE A 126 14.02 -7.29 2.54
N GLN A 127 14.33 -6.88 3.77
CA GLN A 127 14.89 -7.78 4.79
C GLN A 127 13.98 -8.98 5.04
N GLU A 128 12.68 -8.78 5.23
CA GLU A 128 11.72 -9.87 5.42
C GLU A 128 11.67 -10.85 4.24
N ILE A 129 11.80 -10.34 3.00
CA ILE A 129 11.86 -11.19 1.80
C ILE A 129 13.16 -12.01 1.77
N LEU A 130 14.30 -11.39 2.08
CA LEU A 130 15.59 -12.04 2.12
C LEU A 130 15.65 -13.12 3.21
N GLU A 131 15.11 -12.85 4.40
CA GLU A 131 14.99 -13.80 5.50
C GLU A 131 14.15 -15.03 5.12
N MET A 132 13.10 -14.86 4.32
CA MET A 132 12.33 -15.99 3.80
C MET A 132 13.18 -16.88 2.88
N GLY A 133 14.09 -16.31 2.09
CA GLY A 133 15.01 -17.07 1.24
C GLY A 133 16.04 -17.85 2.05
N LEU A 134 16.53 -17.28 3.16
CA LEU A 134 17.54 -17.93 4.03
C LEU A 134 16.98 -19.16 4.77
N THR A 135 15.73 -19.10 5.20
CA THR A 135 15.15 -20.13 6.08
C THR A 135 14.72 -21.38 5.34
N ARG A 136 14.71 -21.41 4.00
CA ARG A 136 14.19 -22.51 3.15
C ARG A 136 12.81 -23.05 3.58
N LYS A 137 12.16 -22.38 4.51
CA LYS A 137 10.84 -22.71 5.07
C LYS A 137 9.75 -21.79 4.54
N SER A 138 10.11 -20.87 3.63
CA SER A 138 9.13 -19.96 3.06
C SER A 138 8.07 -20.74 2.29
N ARG A 139 6.86 -20.73 2.80
CA ARG A 139 5.72 -21.30 2.12
C ARG A 139 5.26 -20.30 1.06
N CYS A 140 5.89 -20.36 -0.11
CA CYS A 140 5.37 -19.74 -1.32
C CYS A 140 4.56 -20.78 -2.11
N TYR A 141 3.69 -20.34 -3.01
CA TYR A 141 2.99 -21.27 -3.91
C TYR A 141 3.99 -22.07 -4.77
N ASP A 142 5.05 -21.40 -5.23
CA ASP A 142 6.22 -22.02 -5.79
C ASP A 142 7.35 -21.95 -4.74
N PRO A 143 7.81 -23.10 -4.19
CA PRO A 143 8.87 -23.11 -3.19
C PRO A 143 10.20 -22.49 -3.65
N ALA A 144 10.47 -22.49 -4.96
CA ALA A 144 11.68 -21.92 -5.54
C ALA A 144 11.56 -20.43 -5.88
N ALA A 145 10.37 -19.84 -5.74
CA ALA A 145 10.08 -18.48 -6.20
C ALA A 145 11.00 -17.40 -5.61
N VAL A 146 11.35 -17.51 -4.32
CA VAL A 146 12.25 -16.57 -3.65
C VAL A 146 13.70 -16.87 -4.02
N GLU A 147 14.13 -18.13 -3.97
CA GLU A 147 15.50 -18.55 -4.25
C GLU A 147 15.95 -18.13 -5.65
N GLN A 148 15.11 -18.35 -6.68
CA GLN A 148 15.39 -17.95 -8.06
C GLN A 148 15.62 -16.45 -8.23
N ARG A 149 15.07 -15.62 -7.34
CA ARG A 149 15.17 -14.16 -7.38
C ARG A 149 16.26 -13.59 -6.48
N LEU A 150 16.87 -14.42 -5.65
CA LEU A 150 17.97 -14.01 -4.77
C LEU A 150 19.31 -13.87 -5.50
N GLU A 151 19.54 -14.66 -6.53
CA GLU A 151 20.84 -14.68 -7.24
C GLU A 151 21.29 -13.27 -7.69
N PRO A 152 20.47 -12.49 -8.45
CA PRO A 152 20.85 -11.14 -8.86
C PRO A 152 20.98 -10.17 -7.67
N VAL A 153 20.26 -10.40 -6.57
CA VAL A 153 20.37 -9.56 -5.37
C VAL A 153 21.71 -9.80 -4.67
N VAL A 154 22.12 -11.06 -4.56
CA VAL A 154 23.42 -11.44 -3.97
C VAL A 154 24.57 -10.85 -4.79
N GLU A 155 24.49 -10.88 -6.12
CA GLU A 155 25.49 -10.25 -7.00
C GLU A 155 25.63 -8.75 -6.71
N ILE A 156 24.51 -8.02 -6.63
CA ILE A 156 24.51 -6.57 -6.34
C ILE A 156 25.10 -6.30 -4.95
N VAL A 157 24.69 -7.05 -3.93
CA VAL A 157 25.21 -6.91 -2.56
C VAL A 157 26.71 -7.16 -2.51
N THR A 158 27.20 -8.18 -3.23
CA THR A 158 28.63 -8.48 -3.32
C THR A 158 29.41 -7.32 -3.95
N LEU A 159 28.88 -6.73 -5.03
CA LEU A 159 29.49 -5.56 -5.67
C LEU A 159 29.51 -4.33 -4.75
N ILE A 160 28.47 -4.12 -3.95
CA ILE A 160 28.42 -3.04 -2.95
C ILE A 160 29.51 -3.23 -1.90
N ILE A 161 29.65 -4.43 -1.34
CA ILE A 161 30.67 -4.75 -0.34
C ILE A 161 32.07 -4.50 -0.91
N MET A 162 32.37 -5.02 -2.09
CA MET A 162 33.66 -4.79 -2.75
C MET A 162 33.95 -3.30 -3.01
N ALA A 163 32.92 -2.53 -3.32
CA ALA A 163 33.06 -1.08 -3.53
C ALA A 163 33.33 -0.32 -2.22
N GLN A 164 32.76 -0.77 -1.11
CA GLN A 164 33.01 -0.19 0.22
C GLN A 164 34.43 -0.48 0.70
N GLU A 165 34.90 -1.73 0.61
CA GLU A 165 36.26 -2.14 0.96
C GLU A 165 37.31 -1.32 0.22
N ARG A 166 37.14 -1.11 -1.11
CA ARG A 166 38.05 -0.26 -1.90
C ARG A 166 38.05 1.21 -1.49
N ARG A 167 36.96 1.70 -0.90
CA ARG A 167 36.91 3.09 -0.39
C ARG A 167 37.64 3.23 0.93
N GLU A 168 37.53 2.24 1.79
CA GLU A 168 38.21 2.20 3.08
C GLU A 168 39.74 2.07 2.91
N GLU A 169 40.21 1.26 1.94
CA GLU A 169 41.63 1.15 1.60
C GLU A 169 42.25 2.44 1.06
N ARG A 170 41.43 3.38 0.54
CA ARG A 170 41.90 4.66 -0.02
C ARG A 170 41.80 5.85 0.93
N SER A 171 41.23 5.65 2.13
CA SER A 171 41.05 6.71 3.14
C SER A 171 42.08 6.61 4.23
#